data_316cc0fdbe9d14fa60e6b415f53eb041
#
_entry.id   316cc0fdbe9d14fa60e6b415f53eb041
#
_cell.length_a   1.000
_cell.length_b   1.000
_cell.length_c   1.000
_cell.angle_alpha   90.00
_cell.angle_beta   90.00
_cell.angle_gamma   90.00
#
_symmetry.space_group_name_H-M   'P 1'
#
loop_
_entity.id
_entity.type
_entity.pdbx_description
1 polymer ?
#
loop_
_entity_poly.entity_id
_entity_poly.type
_entity_poly.pdbx_seq_one_letter_code
_entity_poly.pdbx_strand_id
1 'polypeptide(L)'
;MFHVKHVTVTRASSPRAARKVAHFTYTHNATPRKGWHPLTQPSTHGATPASSGSSRTQGNRLDPWYDVYADQALNLRASEIRALFSVVSRPEVVSLAGGMPNLKDLPLDKLAASAEKLIRNHGAQAMQYGNGQGWEVLREHITEVMSYDGIVGADPDDVVVTTGSQQALDLVTELFVNPGDVILAEAPSYVGALGVFRARQADVVHVPMDEHGIIPEALAETIRNVRASGRTIKFIYIIPNYHNPAGVTLSAERRPIIAEICLREHVLIVEDNPYGLLGFHSDPLPAIASYSPEGVVYLGSFSKMFAPGFRIGWAYAPHAIRAKLVLALESAILCPSMVGQMAIADYLGSYDWYGQVKTFRSMYAERAHAMLTALEEFMPSCSWTVP
;
A
#
# COMPACT_ATOMS: atom_id res chain seq x y z
N MET A 1 -19.27 8.22 3.33
CA MET A 1 -18.37 9.09 4.13
C MET A 1 -19.09 9.39 5.44
N PHE A 2 -18.78 8.66 6.50
CA PHE A 2 -19.41 8.84 7.80
C PHE A 2 -18.62 9.84 8.62
N HIS A 3 -19.25 10.97 8.98
CA HIS A 3 -18.67 11.95 9.90
C HIS A 3 -19.12 11.62 11.33
N VAL A 4 -18.22 11.14 12.16
CA VAL A 4 -18.43 11.04 13.61
C VAL A 4 -18.07 12.37 14.23
N LYS A 5 -19.04 13.13 14.73
CA LYS A 5 -18.82 14.49 15.25
C LYS A 5 -18.45 14.56 16.74
N HIS A 6 -18.84 13.60 17.58
CA HIS A 6 -18.45 13.59 19.01
C HIS A 6 -18.48 12.17 19.60
N VAL A 7 -17.43 11.81 20.32
CA VAL A 7 -17.38 10.67 21.22
C VAL A 7 -17.21 11.22 22.63
N THR A 8 -18.20 11.01 23.49
CA THR A 8 -18.13 11.40 24.90
C THR A 8 -17.88 10.14 25.75
N VAL A 9 -16.75 10.10 26.46
CA VAL A 9 -16.42 9.03 27.40
C VAL A 9 -16.74 9.52 28.80
N THR A 10 -17.78 8.98 29.44
CA THR A 10 -18.09 9.24 30.84
C THR A 10 -17.40 8.22 31.73
N ARG A 11 -16.71 8.71 32.78
CA ARG A 11 -16.07 7.92 33.81
C ARG A 11 -17.09 7.52 34.86
N ALA A 12 -17.33 6.22 35.03
CA ALA A 12 -18.16 5.72 36.15
C ALA A 12 -17.36 5.76 37.45
N SER A 13 -17.92 6.41 38.46
CA SER A 13 -17.36 6.52 39.82
C SER A 13 -17.88 5.36 40.67
N SER A 14 -17.22 4.21 40.65
CA SER A 14 -17.26 3.22 41.75
C SER A 14 -16.17 2.15 41.58
N PRO A 15 -15.55 1.65 42.68
CA PRO A 15 -14.34 0.86 42.61
C PRO A 15 -14.56 -0.66 42.59
N ARG A 16 -15.43 -1.18 41.73
CA ARG A 16 -15.49 -2.63 41.45
C ARG A 16 -15.87 -2.87 39.99
N ALA A 17 -14.92 -3.50 39.26
CA ALA A 17 -15.03 -3.91 37.86
C ALA A 17 -14.91 -2.75 36.83
N ALA A 18 -13.68 -2.43 36.44
CA ALA A 18 -13.40 -1.55 35.32
C ALA A 18 -13.67 -2.28 33.99
N ARG A 19 -14.94 -2.38 33.57
CA ARG A 19 -15.30 -2.54 32.17
C ARG A 19 -15.52 -1.14 31.60
N LYS A 20 -14.65 -0.71 30.70
CA LYS A 20 -14.85 0.52 29.94
C LYS A 20 -15.97 0.23 28.92
N VAL A 21 -17.13 0.80 29.15
CA VAL A 21 -18.25 0.78 28.19
C VAL A 21 -18.20 2.07 27.39
N ALA A 22 -18.02 2.00 26.10
CA ALA A 22 -18.19 3.14 25.21
C ALA A 22 -19.66 3.22 24.81
N HIS A 23 -20.37 4.28 25.24
CA HIS A 23 -21.73 4.56 24.80
C HIS A 23 -21.69 5.44 23.54
N PHE A 24 -22.24 4.95 22.46
CA PHE A 24 -22.48 5.73 21.24
C PHE A 24 -23.92 6.25 21.29
N THR A 25 -24.13 7.54 21.44
CA THR A 25 -25.45 8.17 21.30
C THR A 25 -25.55 8.86 19.94
N TYR A 26 -26.51 8.44 19.15
CA TYR A 26 -26.85 9.02 17.86
C TYR A 26 -28.01 10.01 18.07
N THR A 27 -27.77 11.31 17.91
CA THR A 27 -28.85 12.31 17.86
C THR A 27 -29.00 12.79 16.41
N HIS A 28 -30.15 12.45 15.83
CA HIS A 28 -30.56 12.92 14.51
C HIS A 28 -31.23 14.31 14.69
N ASN A 29 -30.45 15.37 14.42
CA ASN A 29 -31.04 16.69 14.20
C ASN A 29 -30.68 17.12 12.76
N ALA A 30 -31.57 16.76 11.83
CA ALA A 30 -31.51 17.23 10.47
C ALA A 30 -32.35 18.51 10.34
N THR A 31 -31.70 19.66 10.32
CA THR A 31 -32.29 20.86 9.72
C THR A 31 -31.77 20.99 8.29
N PRO A 32 -32.65 21.12 7.28
CA PRO A 32 -32.22 21.23 5.91
C PRO A 32 -31.62 22.62 5.66
N ARG A 33 -30.29 22.68 5.41
CA ARG A 33 -29.72 23.88 4.82
C ARG A 33 -30.02 23.90 3.32
N LYS A 34 -30.77 24.90 2.91
CA LYS A 34 -31.02 25.28 1.51
C LYS A 34 -29.70 25.60 0.81
N GLY A 35 -29.52 25.08 -0.40
CA GLY A 35 -28.55 25.58 -1.37
C GLY A 35 -27.42 24.62 -1.71
N TRP A 36 -27.73 23.47 -2.26
CA TRP A 36 -26.81 22.71 -3.10
C TRP A 36 -27.36 22.73 -4.52
N HIS A 37 -26.69 23.46 -5.41
CA HIS A 37 -26.88 23.33 -6.85
C HIS A 37 -25.86 22.32 -7.38
N PRO A 38 -26.28 21.35 -8.19
CA PRO A 38 -25.34 20.48 -8.88
C PRO A 38 -24.60 21.31 -9.94
N LEU A 39 -23.28 21.21 -9.94
CA LEU A 39 -22.45 21.80 -10.99
C LEU A 39 -22.77 21.11 -12.31
N THR A 40 -23.38 21.85 -13.21
CA THR A 40 -23.63 21.50 -14.60
C THR A 40 -22.32 21.23 -15.33
N GLN A 41 -22.32 20.16 -16.12
CA GLN A 41 -21.23 19.80 -17.03
C GLN A 41 -20.93 20.96 -18.00
N PRO A 42 -19.66 21.24 -18.32
CA PRO A 42 -19.34 22.18 -19.39
C PRO A 42 -19.57 21.52 -20.74
N SER A 43 -20.36 22.20 -21.55
CA SER A 43 -20.64 21.90 -22.95
C SER A 43 -19.36 22.02 -23.79
N THR A 44 -19.22 21.06 -24.72
CA THR A 44 -18.25 21.06 -25.82
C THR A 44 -18.40 22.29 -26.70
N HIS A 45 -17.35 23.12 -26.80
CA HIS A 45 -17.17 24.01 -27.94
C HIS A 45 -15.71 24.03 -28.39
N GLY A 46 -15.59 24.03 -29.71
CA GLY A 46 -14.48 23.84 -30.59
C GLY A 46 -13.15 24.56 -30.25
N ALA A 47 -12.10 23.82 -30.56
CA ALA A 47 -10.74 24.32 -30.51
C ALA A 47 -10.47 25.36 -31.60
N THR A 48 -10.12 26.57 -31.20
CA THR A 48 -9.40 27.53 -32.01
C THR A 48 -7.95 27.56 -31.52
N PRO A 49 -6.93 27.61 -32.40
CA PRO A 49 -5.55 27.62 -31.95
C PRO A 49 -5.22 28.93 -31.25
N ALA A 50 -4.88 28.87 -29.99
CA ALA A 50 -4.50 30.01 -29.19
C ALA A 50 -3.08 30.45 -29.54
N SER A 51 -2.95 31.72 -29.90
CA SER A 51 -1.71 32.48 -30.02
C SER A 51 -0.97 32.52 -28.68
N SER A 52 0.32 32.28 -28.73
CA SER A 52 1.29 32.38 -27.65
C SER A 52 1.27 33.74 -26.96
N GLY A 53 0.96 33.72 -25.69
CA GLY A 53 1.04 34.86 -24.80
C GLY A 53 0.68 34.47 -23.39
N SER A 54 1.47 33.58 -22.74
CA SER A 54 1.27 33.28 -21.33
C SER A 54 1.71 34.47 -20.49
N SER A 55 0.75 35.28 -20.01
CA SER A 55 0.98 36.12 -18.85
C SER A 55 1.20 35.16 -17.65
N ARG A 56 2.45 34.90 -17.29
CA ARG A 56 2.78 34.25 -16.02
C ARG A 56 2.15 35.04 -14.89
N THR A 57 1.19 34.47 -14.22
CA THR A 57 0.65 35.04 -12.99
C THR A 57 1.79 35.18 -12.00
N GLN A 58 2.05 36.40 -11.50
CA GLN A 58 3.06 36.59 -10.47
C GLN A 58 2.71 35.81 -9.23
N GLY A 59 3.71 35.16 -8.60
CA GLY A 59 3.57 34.46 -7.34
C GLY A 59 2.85 35.32 -6.29
N ASN A 60 2.10 34.68 -5.38
CA ASN A 60 1.36 35.42 -4.38
C ASN A 60 2.22 35.68 -3.11
N ARG A 61 1.73 36.55 -2.22
CA ARG A 61 2.42 36.93 -0.97
C ARG A 61 2.76 35.75 -0.06
N LEU A 62 2.02 34.63 -0.15
CA LEU A 62 2.17 33.42 0.71
C LEU A 62 3.12 32.42 0.07
N ASP A 63 3.23 32.42 -1.25
CA ASP A 63 4.12 31.55 -1.99
C ASP A 63 4.73 32.28 -3.19
N PRO A 64 5.91 32.90 -3.01
CA PRO A 64 6.58 33.64 -4.08
C PRO A 64 7.12 32.72 -5.19
N TRP A 65 7.13 31.38 -4.98
CA TRP A 65 7.64 30.39 -5.92
C TRP A 65 6.53 29.70 -6.71
N TYR A 66 5.27 30.06 -6.51
CA TYR A 66 4.13 29.41 -7.13
C TYR A 66 4.26 29.23 -8.64
N ASP A 67 4.81 30.24 -9.34
CA ASP A 67 4.93 30.25 -10.79
C ASP A 67 6.12 29.38 -11.33
N VAL A 68 6.96 28.86 -10.46
CA VAL A 68 8.14 28.04 -10.84
C VAL A 68 8.00 26.59 -10.44
N TYR A 69 6.92 26.21 -9.75
CA TYR A 69 6.64 24.80 -9.50
C TYR A 69 6.37 24.04 -10.80
N ALA A 70 6.82 22.80 -10.84
CA ALA A 70 6.37 21.87 -11.88
C ALA A 70 4.87 21.56 -11.72
N ASP A 71 4.17 21.28 -12.82
CA ASP A 71 2.73 20.97 -12.81
C ASP A 71 2.38 19.85 -11.84
N GLN A 72 3.23 18.81 -11.74
CA GLN A 72 3.05 17.71 -10.78
C GLN A 72 3.06 18.21 -9.33
N ALA A 73 3.86 19.22 -8.98
CA ALA A 73 3.94 19.74 -7.62
C ALA A 73 2.65 20.48 -7.23
N LEU A 74 1.99 21.15 -8.16
CA LEU A 74 0.70 21.82 -7.95
C LEU A 74 -0.44 20.82 -7.66
N ASN A 75 -0.29 19.57 -8.09
CA ASN A 75 -1.24 18.48 -7.84
C ASN A 75 -0.99 17.72 -6.53
N LEU A 76 0.14 17.96 -5.83
CA LEU A 76 0.42 17.34 -4.56
C LEU A 76 -0.55 17.84 -3.48
N ARG A 77 -1.20 16.90 -2.80
CA ARG A 77 -2.09 17.18 -1.67
C ARG A 77 -1.67 16.31 -0.49
N ALA A 78 -1.78 16.88 0.72
CA ALA A 78 -1.59 16.08 1.93
C ALA A 78 -2.58 14.91 1.92
N SER A 79 -2.10 13.69 2.21
CA SER A 79 -2.99 12.54 2.32
C SER A 79 -3.94 12.76 3.49
N GLU A 80 -5.21 12.36 3.33
CA GLU A 80 -6.23 12.45 4.37
C GLU A 80 -5.82 11.69 5.65
N ILE A 81 -5.08 10.59 5.50
CA ILE A 81 -4.49 9.83 6.61
C ILE A 81 -3.51 10.68 7.41
N ARG A 82 -2.70 11.53 6.75
CA ARG A 82 -1.73 12.39 7.44
C ARG A 82 -2.42 13.40 8.38
N ALA A 83 -3.58 13.88 8.00
CA ALA A 83 -4.37 14.77 8.83
C ALA A 83 -4.86 14.07 10.12
N LEU A 84 -5.07 12.75 10.06
CA LEU A 84 -5.49 11.94 11.20
C LEU A 84 -4.34 11.64 12.19
N PHE A 85 -3.07 11.64 11.76
CA PHE A 85 -1.95 11.32 12.65
C PHE A 85 -1.87 12.23 13.87
N SER A 86 -2.21 13.51 13.75
CA SER A 86 -2.22 14.44 14.88
C SER A 86 -3.30 14.11 15.93
N VAL A 87 -4.32 13.41 15.55
CA VAL A 87 -5.41 12.94 16.44
C VAL A 87 -5.08 11.55 17.00
N VAL A 88 -4.54 10.69 16.16
CA VAL A 88 -4.18 9.29 16.50
C VAL A 88 -3.09 9.20 17.56
N SER A 89 -2.20 10.19 17.63
CA SER A 89 -1.12 10.23 18.61
C SER A 89 -1.56 10.64 20.04
N ARG A 90 -2.82 11.02 20.24
CA ARG A 90 -3.32 11.40 21.56
C ARG A 90 -3.54 10.15 22.43
N PRO A 91 -3.10 10.16 23.70
CA PRO A 91 -3.18 8.99 24.59
C PRO A 91 -4.60 8.46 24.84
N GLU A 92 -5.60 9.33 24.74
CA GLU A 92 -7.01 9.00 24.92
C GLU A 92 -7.69 8.41 23.68
N VAL A 93 -7.01 8.40 22.54
CA VAL A 93 -7.56 7.92 21.26
C VAL A 93 -7.13 6.49 21.00
N VAL A 94 -8.10 5.60 20.81
CA VAL A 94 -7.87 4.26 20.24
C VAL A 94 -8.02 4.36 18.74
N SER A 95 -6.90 4.30 18.02
CA SER A 95 -6.90 4.41 16.56
C SER A 95 -7.16 3.08 15.89
N LEU A 96 -8.13 3.07 14.97
CA LEU A 96 -8.41 1.96 14.05
C LEU A 96 -8.08 2.32 12.59
N ALA A 97 -7.51 3.50 12.36
CA ALA A 97 -7.39 4.07 11.01
C ALA A 97 -6.02 3.85 10.35
N GLY A 98 -4.97 3.65 11.11
CA GLY A 98 -3.60 3.72 10.60
C GLY A 98 -3.02 2.42 10.06
N GLY A 99 -3.62 1.27 10.35
CA GLY A 99 -3.07 -0.05 9.99
C GLY A 99 -1.64 -0.27 10.51
N MET A 100 -1.28 0.37 11.63
CA MET A 100 0.06 0.27 12.22
C MET A 100 0.25 -1.10 12.86
N PRO A 101 1.36 -1.82 12.55
CA PRO A 101 1.65 -3.11 13.15
C PRO A 101 1.88 -2.99 14.66
N ASN A 102 1.55 -4.05 15.39
CA ASN A 102 1.93 -4.16 16.80
C ASN A 102 3.38 -4.62 16.90
N LEU A 103 4.22 -3.79 17.52
CA LEU A 103 5.65 -4.05 17.68
C LEU A 103 6.02 -4.54 19.10
N LYS A 104 5.04 -4.73 20.00
CA LYS A 104 5.32 -5.11 21.40
C LYS A 104 5.93 -6.51 21.53
N ASP A 105 5.59 -7.38 20.58
CA ASP A 105 6.03 -8.77 20.56
C ASP A 105 7.26 -9.00 19.68
N LEU A 106 7.90 -7.92 19.20
CA LEU A 106 9.19 -8.01 18.53
C LEU A 106 10.28 -8.44 19.55
N PRO A 107 11.21 -9.32 19.17
CA PRO A 107 12.30 -9.78 20.01
C PRO A 107 13.40 -8.70 20.10
N LEU A 108 13.12 -7.58 20.78
CA LEU A 108 13.99 -6.39 20.81
C LEU A 108 15.40 -6.69 21.34
N ASP A 109 15.54 -7.58 22.33
CA ASP A 109 16.87 -7.96 22.85
C ASP A 109 17.71 -8.68 21.79
N LYS A 110 17.07 -9.55 20.98
CA LYS A 110 17.75 -10.22 19.87
C LYS A 110 18.15 -9.23 18.77
N LEU A 111 17.26 -8.28 18.46
CA LEU A 111 17.55 -7.22 17.49
C LEU A 111 18.68 -6.30 17.98
N ALA A 112 18.73 -5.98 19.27
CA ALA A 112 19.82 -5.20 19.85
C ALA A 112 21.16 -5.94 19.75
N ALA A 113 21.19 -7.23 20.09
CA ALA A 113 22.38 -8.08 19.96
C ALA A 113 22.85 -8.21 18.50
N SER A 114 21.91 -8.39 17.57
CA SER A 114 22.19 -8.43 16.13
C SER A 114 22.78 -7.10 15.65
N ALA A 115 22.20 -5.98 16.03
CA ALA A 115 22.72 -4.66 15.68
C ALA A 115 24.11 -4.41 16.24
N GLU A 116 24.39 -4.79 17.49
CA GLU A 116 25.72 -4.70 18.11
C GLU A 116 26.73 -5.52 17.32
N LYS A 117 26.43 -6.80 17.06
CA LYS A 117 27.29 -7.71 16.29
C LYS A 117 27.58 -7.15 14.89
N LEU A 118 26.55 -6.64 14.21
CA LEU A 118 26.67 -6.04 12.90
C LEU A 118 27.66 -4.87 12.91
N ILE A 119 27.48 -3.93 13.82
CA ILE A 119 28.35 -2.73 13.90
C ILE A 119 29.77 -3.10 14.28
N ARG A 120 29.97 -4.01 15.24
CA ARG A 120 31.30 -4.41 15.67
C ARG A 120 32.09 -5.19 14.61
N ASN A 121 31.43 -6.12 13.91
CA ASN A 121 32.10 -7.04 13.02
C ASN A 121 32.10 -6.59 11.56
N HIS A 122 31.07 -5.85 11.13
CA HIS A 122 30.83 -5.45 9.75
C HIS A 122 30.56 -3.95 9.59
N GLY A 123 30.92 -3.13 10.61
CA GLY A 123 30.56 -1.72 10.65
C GLY A 123 31.04 -0.93 9.43
N ALA A 124 32.25 -1.19 8.95
CA ALA A 124 32.78 -0.52 7.75
C ALA A 124 31.91 -0.78 6.51
N GLN A 125 31.45 -2.02 6.31
CA GLN A 125 30.57 -2.40 5.22
C GLN A 125 29.16 -1.83 5.42
N ALA A 126 28.61 -1.94 6.61
CA ALA A 126 27.26 -1.48 6.93
C ALA A 126 27.12 0.06 6.81
N MET A 127 28.18 0.81 7.04
CA MET A 127 28.22 2.28 6.96
C MET A 127 28.63 2.81 5.58
N GLN A 128 28.93 1.94 4.61
CA GLN A 128 29.32 2.33 3.26
C GLN A 128 28.10 2.27 2.33
N TYR A 129 28.22 2.92 1.18
CA TYR A 129 27.26 2.74 0.08
C TYR A 129 27.21 1.27 -0.37
N GLY A 130 26.00 0.80 -0.66
CA GLY A 130 25.75 -0.51 -1.24
C GLY A 130 25.56 -0.47 -2.75
N ASN A 131 25.15 -1.62 -3.29
CA ASN A 131 24.69 -1.74 -4.68
C ASN A 131 23.29 -1.11 -4.83
N GLY A 132 23.04 -0.43 -5.95
CA GLY A 132 21.74 0.15 -6.27
C GLY A 132 20.60 -0.86 -6.27
N GLN A 133 20.86 -2.09 -6.72
CA GLN A 133 19.87 -3.18 -6.69
C GLN A 133 19.58 -3.69 -5.27
N GLY A 134 20.46 -3.45 -4.33
CA GLY A 134 20.40 -3.97 -2.96
C GLY A 134 21.41 -5.08 -2.70
N TRP A 135 21.60 -5.38 -1.41
CA TRP A 135 22.58 -6.36 -0.96
C TRP A 135 22.17 -7.79 -1.33
N GLU A 136 23.10 -8.52 -1.96
CA GLU A 136 22.87 -9.85 -2.51
C GLU A 136 22.30 -10.85 -1.48
N VAL A 137 22.91 -10.93 -0.30
CA VAL A 137 22.46 -11.83 0.77
C VAL A 137 21.01 -11.53 1.19
N LEU A 138 20.62 -10.25 1.23
CA LEU A 138 19.22 -9.92 1.51
C LEU A 138 18.30 -10.33 0.36
N ARG A 139 18.73 -10.18 -0.89
CA ARG A 139 17.94 -10.60 -2.06
C ARG A 139 17.70 -12.11 -2.06
N GLU A 140 18.70 -12.91 -1.67
CA GLU A 140 18.55 -14.36 -1.47
C GLU A 140 17.50 -14.66 -0.40
N HIS A 141 17.57 -14.05 0.78
CA HIS A 141 16.55 -14.23 1.82
C HIS A 141 15.15 -13.73 1.39
N ILE A 142 15.07 -12.71 0.56
CA ILE A 142 13.79 -12.26 0.01
C ILE A 142 13.17 -13.33 -0.87
N THR A 143 13.95 -14.07 -1.68
CA THR A 143 13.40 -15.17 -2.49
C THR A 143 12.88 -16.33 -1.61
N GLU A 144 13.52 -16.60 -0.47
CA GLU A 144 13.00 -17.54 0.53
C GLU A 144 11.66 -17.05 1.10
N VAL A 145 11.57 -15.77 1.45
CA VAL A 145 10.30 -15.17 1.94
C VAL A 145 9.20 -15.30 0.88
N MET A 146 9.49 -14.97 -0.38
CA MET A 146 8.52 -15.06 -1.48
C MET A 146 8.06 -16.50 -1.76
N SER A 147 8.87 -17.50 -1.43
CA SER A 147 8.49 -18.91 -1.60
C SER A 147 7.25 -19.28 -0.77
N TYR A 148 7.03 -18.62 0.37
CA TYR A 148 5.81 -18.81 1.18
C TYR A 148 4.56 -18.23 0.51
N ASP A 149 4.71 -17.28 -0.41
CA ASP A 149 3.64 -16.77 -1.28
C ASP A 149 3.54 -17.55 -2.61
N GLY A 150 4.17 -18.72 -2.70
CA GLY A 150 4.15 -19.59 -3.87
C GLY A 150 5.07 -19.17 -5.02
N ILE A 151 5.89 -18.14 -4.87
CA ILE A 151 6.88 -17.73 -5.86
C ILE A 151 8.16 -18.55 -5.62
N VAL A 152 8.19 -19.76 -6.17
CA VAL A 152 9.27 -20.73 -5.96
C VAL A 152 10.30 -20.65 -7.08
N GLY A 153 11.59 -20.69 -6.71
CA GLY A 153 12.69 -20.66 -7.67
C GLY A 153 12.94 -19.28 -8.30
N ALA A 154 12.49 -18.22 -7.65
CA ALA A 154 12.78 -16.85 -8.05
C ALA A 154 14.30 -16.61 -8.06
N ASP A 155 14.80 -15.95 -9.10
CA ASP A 155 16.20 -15.53 -9.17
C ASP A 155 16.40 -14.30 -8.27
N PRO A 156 17.34 -14.34 -7.29
CA PRO A 156 17.69 -13.16 -6.52
C PRO A 156 18.09 -11.95 -7.37
N ASP A 157 18.57 -12.20 -8.58
CA ASP A 157 18.91 -11.13 -9.52
C ASP A 157 17.70 -10.42 -10.13
N ASP A 158 16.50 -10.95 -10.01
CA ASP A 158 15.27 -10.26 -10.40
C ASP A 158 14.60 -9.49 -9.24
N VAL A 159 15.22 -9.49 -8.06
CA VAL A 159 14.80 -8.71 -6.89
C VAL A 159 15.54 -7.38 -6.82
N VAL A 160 14.80 -6.29 -6.61
CA VAL A 160 15.32 -4.94 -6.31
C VAL A 160 14.88 -4.53 -4.93
N VAL A 161 15.82 -4.32 -4.01
CA VAL A 161 15.54 -3.83 -2.67
C VAL A 161 15.22 -2.34 -2.72
N THR A 162 14.16 -1.91 -2.02
CA THR A 162 13.68 -0.53 -2.00
C THR A 162 13.49 0.00 -0.60
N THR A 163 13.31 1.30 -0.44
CA THR A 163 12.98 1.94 0.84
C THR A 163 11.48 1.75 1.17
N GLY A 164 11.08 0.48 1.33
CA GLY A 164 9.70 0.03 1.48
C GLY A 164 8.97 -0.08 0.15
N SER A 165 7.86 -0.85 0.11
CA SER A 165 7.05 -1.06 -1.10
C SER A 165 6.47 0.25 -1.68
N GLN A 166 6.28 1.28 -0.86
CA GLN A 166 5.85 2.59 -1.33
C GLN A 166 6.82 3.20 -2.35
N GLN A 167 8.14 3.06 -2.15
CA GLN A 167 9.13 3.51 -3.12
C GLN A 167 9.12 2.62 -4.37
N ALA A 168 8.99 1.31 -4.20
CA ALA A 168 8.86 0.40 -5.34
C ALA A 168 7.69 0.80 -6.23
N LEU A 169 6.54 1.10 -5.62
CA LEU A 169 5.34 1.55 -6.33
C LEU A 169 5.56 2.89 -7.05
N ASP A 170 6.24 3.85 -6.41
CA ASP A 170 6.54 5.14 -7.03
C ASP A 170 7.47 4.97 -8.24
N LEU A 171 8.52 4.15 -8.12
CA LEU A 171 9.45 3.85 -9.21
C LEU A 171 8.75 3.13 -10.38
N VAL A 172 7.90 2.13 -10.10
CA VAL A 172 7.10 1.47 -11.15
C VAL A 172 6.21 2.49 -11.85
N THR A 173 5.54 3.34 -11.08
CA THR A 173 4.66 4.37 -11.66
C THR A 173 5.46 5.36 -12.52
N GLU A 174 6.64 5.77 -12.07
CA GLU A 174 7.57 6.63 -12.83
C GLU A 174 7.98 6.02 -14.17
N LEU A 175 8.27 4.72 -14.18
CA LEU A 175 8.75 4.04 -15.38
C LEU A 175 7.68 3.86 -16.46
N PHE A 176 6.43 3.69 -16.06
CA PHE A 176 5.38 3.31 -17.00
C PHE A 176 4.40 4.42 -17.36
N VAL A 177 4.25 5.46 -16.53
CA VAL A 177 3.13 6.40 -16.61
C VAL A 177 3.56 7.76 -17.10
N ASN A 178 2.96 8.21 -18.20
CA ASN A 178 2.96 9.60 -18.60
C ASN A 178 1.68 10.30 -18.08
N PRO A 179 1.67 11.63 -17.96
CA PRO A 179 0.47 12.38 -17.61
C PRO A 179 -0.73 12.01 -18.49
N GLY A 180 -1.86 11.64 -17.88
CA GLY A 180 -3.09 11.24 -18.56
C GLY A 180 -3.17 9.76 -18.97
N ASP A 181 -2.12 8.98 -18.78
CA ASP A 181 -2.19 7.52 -18.95
C ASP A 181 -3.07 6.88 -17.86
N VAL A 182 -3.69 5.75 -18.20
CA VAL A 182 -4.62 5.07 -17.29
C VAL A 182 -3.92 4.01 -16.45
N ILE A 183 -4.18 4.06 -15.15
CA ILE A 183 -3.93 2.96 -14.21
C ILE A 183 -5.28 2.36 -13.83
N LEU A 184 -5.43 1.04 -13.93
CA LEU A 184 -6.56 0.34 -13.35
C LEU A 184 -6.28 0.06 -11.88
N ALA A 185 -7.27 0.21 -11.01
CA ALA A 185 -7.14 -0.10 -9.59
C ALA A 185 -8.44 -0.65 -9.02
N GLU A 186 -8.37 -1.46 -8.00
CA GLU A 186 -9.53 -1.98 -7.27
C GLU A 186 -10.38 -0.84 -6.67
N ALA A 187 -11.67 -1.07 -6.47
CA ALA A 187 -12.58 -0.12 -5.85
C ALA A 187 -13.21 -0.70 -4.55
N PRO A 188 -12.87 -0.17 -3.37
CA PRO A 188 -11.94 0.93 -3.07
C PRO A 188 -10.48 0.54 -3.28
N SER A 189 -9.53 1.49 -3.16
CA SER A 189 -8.09 1.21 -3.29
C SER A 189 -7.26 1.90 -2.21
N TYR A 190 -6.00 1.49 -2.05
CA TYR A 190 -5.09 2.02 -1.05
C TYR A 190 -4.76 3.49 -1.33
N VAL A 191 -5.04 4.35 -0.35
CA VAL A 191 -4.87 5.81 -0.50
C VAL A 191 -3.41 6.23 -0.75
N GLY A 192 -2.44 5.45 -0.26
CA GLY A 192 -1.02 5.68 -0.54
C GLY A 192 -0.68 5.47 -2.01
N ALA A 193 -1.24 4.43 -2.63
CA ALA A 193 -1.09 4.16 -4.07
C ALA A 193 -1.77 5.26 -4.90
N LEU A 194 -3.01 5.61 -4.56
CA LEU A 194 -3.74 6.69 -5.24
C LEU A 194 -2.99 8.03 -5.15
N GLY A 195 -2.26 8.26 -4.05
CA GLY A 195 -1.40 9.42 -3.87
C GLY A 195 -0.22 9.44 -4.85
N VAL A 196 0.45 8.29 -5.04
CA VAL A 196 1.54 8.12 -6.02
C VAL A 196 1.02 8.33 -7.44
N PHE A 197 -0.09 7.68 -7.80
CA PHE A 197 -0.67 7.79 -9.14
C PHE A 197 -1.06 9.24 -9.48
N ARG A 198 -1.67 9.94 -8.52
CA ARG A 198 -2.01 11.35 -8.67
C ARG A 198 -0.77 12.24 -8.83
N ALA A 199 0.30 11.98 -8.06
CA ALA A 199 1.55 12.73 -8.18
C ALA A 199 2.17 12.60 -9.58
N ARG A 200 2.01 11.44 -10.23
CA ARG A 200 2.44 11.18 -11.61
C ARG A 200 1.39 11.56 -12.65
N GLN A 201 0.29 12.23 -12.25
CA GLN A 201 -0.81 12.68 -13.11
C GLN A 201 -1.48 11.55 -13.90
N ALA A 202 -1.51 10.35 -13.33
CA ALA A 202 -2.24 9.22 -13.90
C ALA A 202 -3.75 9.42 -13.74
N ASP A 203 -4.51 8.93 -14.72
CA ASP A 203 -5.96 8.78 -14.63
C ASP A 203 -6.28 7.39 -14.06
N VAL A 204 -6.91 7.36 -12.88
CA VAL A 204 -7.23 6.09 -12.22
C VAL A 204 -8.64 5.65 -12.58
N VAL A 205 -8.76 4.49 -13.22
CA VAL A 205 -10.04 3.85 -13.51
C VAL A 205 -10.24 2.66 -12.58
N HIS A 206 -11.33 2.70 -11.82
CA HIS A 206 -11.64 1.68 -10.85
C HIS A 206 -12.30 0.46 -11.46
N VAL A 207 -11.87 -0.74 -11.00
CA VAL A 207 -12.43 -2.03 -11.34
C VAL A 207 -13.24 -2.54 -10.15
N PRO A 208 -14.50 -2.96 -10.33
CA PRO A 208 -15.32 -3.51 -9.27
C PRO A 208 -14.73 -4.76 -8.62
N MET A 209 -14.99 -4.92 -7.33
CA MET A 209 -14.66 -6.09 -6.54
C MET A 209 -15.86 -6.50 -5.69
N ASP A 210 -15.89 -7.76 -5.27
CA ASP A 210 -16.84 -8.34 -4.34
C ASP A 210 -16.12 -8.98 -3.14
N GLU A 211 -16.80 -9.84 -2.37
CA GLU A 211 -16.23 -10.55 -1.21
C GLU A 211 -15.10 -11.53 -1.59
N HIS A 212 -14.92 -11.85 -2.86
CA HIS A 212 -13.85 -12.69 -3.40
C HIS A 212 -12.76 -11.90 -4.13
N GLY A 213 -12.74 -10.57 -3.96
CA GLY A 213 -11.79 -9.65 -4.59
C GLY A 213 -12.26 -9.17 -5.96
N ILE A 214 -11.31 -8.73 -6.80
CA ILE A 214 -11.60 -8.18 -8.13
C ILE A 214 -12.40 -9.16 -8.99
N ILE A 215 -13.43 -8.67 -9.69
CA ILE A 215 -14.31 -9.46 -10.55
C ILE A 215 -13.67 -9.58 -11.94
N PRO A 216 -13.29 -10.80 -12.41
CA PRO A 216 -12.56 -10.98 -13.68
C PRO A 216 -13.32 -10.44 -14.90
N GLU A 217 -14.64 -10.63 -14.95
CA GLU A 217 -15.49 -10.16 -16.04
C GLU A 217 -15.53 -8.63 -16.10
N ALA A 218 -15.61 -7.98 -14.92
CA ALA A 218 -15.59 -6.53 -14.82
C ALA A 218 -14.21 -5.97 -15.20
N LEU A 219 -13.13 -6.67 -14.87
CA LEU A 219 -11.79 -6.30 -15.34
C LEU A 219 -11.70 -6.33 -16.87
N ALA A 220 -12.11 -7.42 -17.50
CA ALA A 220 -12.10 -7.55 -18.95
C ALA A 220 -12.97 -6.49 -19.64
N GLU A 221 -14.13 -6.18 -19.07
CA GLU A 221 -15.02 -5.11 -19.57
C GLU A 221 -14.38 -3.73 -19.41
N THR A 222 -13.79 -3.45 -18.24
CA THR A 222 -13.12 -2.17 -17.99
C THR A 222 -11.97 -1.93 -18.96
N ILE A 223 -11.14 -2.96 -19.24
CA ILE A 223 -10.06 -2.88 -20.23
C ILE A 223 -10.63 -2.52 -21.60
N ARG A 224 -11.68 -3.22 -22.07
CA ARG A 224 -12.32 -2.93 -23.37
C ARG A 224 -12.84 -1.49 -23.44
N ASN A 225 -13.54 -1.03 -22.38
CA ASN A 225 -14.14 0.30 -22.35
C ASN A 225 -13.10 1.42 -22.37
N VAL A 226 -12.00 1.26 -21.60
CA VAL A 226 -10.90 2.23 -21.61
C VAL A 226 -10.25 2.31 -22.97
N ARG A 227 -9.97 1.16 -23.61
CA ARG A 227 -9.38 1.15 -24.95
C ARG A 227 -10.31 1.71 -26.02
N ALA A 228 -11.60 1.42 -25.95
CA ALA A 228 -12.60 1.98 -26.86
C ALA A 228 -12.69 3.52 -26.76
N SER A 229 -12.33 4.10 -25.61
CA SER A 229 -12.22 5.54 -25.44
C SER A 229 -10.90 6.13 -25.97
N GLY A 230 -10.02 5.34 -26.57
CA GLY A 230 -8.72 5.77 -27.10
C GLY A 230 -7.64 6.02 -26.04
N ARG A 231 -7.88 5.66 -24.78
CA ARG A 231 -6.91 5.87 -23.69
C ARG A 231 -5.96 4.67 -23.54
N THR A 232 -4.74 4.94 -23.06
CA THR A 232 -3.68 3.95 -22.87
C THR A 232 -3.66 3.44 -21.44
N ILE A 233 -3.87 2.12 -21.26
CA ILE A 233 -3.72 1.45 -19.98
C ILE A 233 -2.25 1.06 -19.80
N LYS A 234 -1.65 1.38 -18.66
CA LYS A 234 -0.26 1.03 -18.34
C LYS A 234 -0.14 -0.22 -17.51
N PHE A 235 -0.88 -0.27 -16.40
CA PHE A 235 -0.92 -1.44 -15.54
C PHE A 235 -2.23 -1.47 -14.72
N ILE A 236 -2.48 -2.61 -14.09
CA ILE A 236 -3.45 -2.75 -13.01
C ILE A 236 -2.72 -2.89 -11.68
N TYR A 237 -3.16 -2.15 -10.65
CA TYR A 237 -2.69 -2.25 -9.27
C TYR A 237 -3.66 -3.08 -8.45
N ILE A 238 -3.16 -4.16 -7.83
CA ILE A 238 -3.95 -5.15 -7.08
C ILE A 238 -3.31 -5.41 -5.72
N ILE A 239 -4.14 -5.44 -4.66
CA ILE A 239 -3.77 -5.93 -3.33
C ILE A 239 -4.49 -7.26 -3.09
N PRO A 240 -3.89 -8.41 -3.39
CA PRO A 240 -4.60 -9.67 -3.45
C PRO A 240 -4.94 -10.28 -2.08
N ASN A 241 -4.26 -9.85 -1.01
CA ASN A 241 -4.44 -10.42 0.32
C ASN A 241 -4.81 -9.34 1.33
N TYR A 242 -5.93 -9.56 2.08
CA TYR A 242 -6.36 -8.67 3.16
C TYR A 242 -6.41 -7.22 2.72
N HIS A 243 -7.07 -6.98 1.61
CA HIS A 243 -7.09 -5.73 0.85
C HIS A 243 -7.30 -4.49 1.74
N ASN A 244 -6.45 -3.51 1.59
CA ASN A 244 -6.58 -2.22 2.28
C ASN A 244 -7.29 -1.20 1.35
N PRO A 245 -8.55 -0.75 1.68
CA PRO A 245 -9.20 -0.84 2.99
C PRO A 245 -10.33 -1.88 3.09
N ALA A 246 -10.58 -2.72 2.08
CA ALA A 246 -11.80 -3.54 2.02
C ALA A 246 -11.75 -4.79 2.92
N GLY A 247 -10.57 -5.25 3.35
CA GLY A 247 -10.40 -6.46 4.15
C GLY A 247 -10.61 -7.78 3.41
N VAL A 248 -10.97 -7.75 2.12
CA VAL A 248 -11.21 -8.96 1.32
C VAL A 248 -9.91 -9.57 0.81
N THR A 249 -9.92 -10.87 0.54
CA THR A 249 -8.82 -11.59 -0.10
C THR A 249 -9.26 -12.11 -1.45
N LEU A 250 -8.44 -11.84 -2.48
CA LEU A 250 -8.68 -12.38 -3.82
C LEU A 250 -8.62 -13.90 -3.80
N SER A 251 -9.70 -14.55 -4.22
CA SER A 251 -9.81 -16.01 -4.16
C SER A 251 -8.74 -16.70 -5.01
N ALA A 252 -8.37 -17.92 -4.61
CA ALA A 252 -7.34 -18.70 -5.30
C ALA A 252 -7.70 -18.95 -6.78
N GLU A 253 -8.99 -19.18 -7.05
CA GLU A 253 -9.52 -19.48 -8.38
C GLU A 253 -9.43 -18.27 -9.33
N ARG A 254 -9.60 -17.05 -8.79
CA ARG A 254 -9.56 -15.83 -9.61
C ARG A 254 -8.14 -15.41 -9.98
N ARG A 255 -7.11 -15.76 -9.19
CA ARG A 255 -5.72 -15.34 -9.44
C ARG A 255 -5.20 -15.74 -10.82
N PRO A 256 -5.26 -17.02 -11.23
CA PRO A 256 -4.84 -17.41 -12.60
C PRO A 256 -5.69 -16.79 -13.68
N ILE A 257 -7.00 -16.60 -13.45
CA ILE A 257 -7.91 -16.00 -14.44
C ILE A 257 -7.52 -14.53 -14.69
N ILE A 258 -7.24 -13.77 -13.63
CA ILE A 258 -6.79 -12.38 -13.73
C ILE A 258 -5.44 -12.29 -14.44
N ALA A 259 -4.49 -13.18 -14.08
CA ALA A 259 -3.20 -13.28 -14.74
C ALA A 259 -3.36 -13.51 -16.24
N GLU A 260 -4.21 -14.47 -16.64
CA GLU A 260 -4.49 -14.79 -18.05
C GLU A 260 -5.15 -13.60 -18.79
N ILE A 261 -6.16 -12.95 -18.19
CA ILE A 261 -6.79 -11.76 -18.77
C ILE A 261 -5.75 -10.67 -19.03
N CYS A 262 -4.94 -10.34 -18.03
CA CYS A 262 -3.95 -9.28 -18.14
C CYS A 262 -2.85 -9.61 -19.17
N LEU A 263 -2.37 -10.85 -19.20
CA LEU A 263 -1.39 -11.31 -20.18
C LEU A 263 -1.95 -11.22 -21.59
N ARG A 264 -3.15 -11.75 -21.84
CA ARG A 264 -3.83 -11.70 -23.15
C ARG A 264 -4.08 -10.27 -23.61
N GLU A 265 -4.47 -9.40 -22.69
CA GLU A 265 -4.74 -8.00 -22.95
C GLU A 265 -3.49 -7.12 -22.86
N HIS A 266 -2.31 -7.69 -22.71
CA HIS A 266 -1.04 -6.95 -22.58
C HIS A 266 -1.12 -5.80 -21.56
N VAL A 267 -1.66 -6.08 -20.38
CA VAL A 267 -1.75 -5.19 -19.22
C VAL A 267 -0.83 -5.72 -18.12
N LEU A 268 0.17 -4.95 -17.72
CA LEU A 268 1.06 -5.32 -16.63
C LEU A 268 0.28 -5.35 -15.30
N ILE A 269 0.56 -6.32 -14.44
CA ILE A 269 0.03 -6.36 -13.08
C ILE A 269 1.09 -5.82 -12.12
N VAL A 270 0.70 -4.89 -11.25
CA VAL A 270 1.46 -4.47 -10.08
C VAL A 270 0.77 -5.05 -8.86
N GLU A 271 1.34 -6.15 -8.34
CA GLU A 271 0.82 -6.91 -7.21
C GLU A 271 1.46 -6.41 -5.92
N ASP A 272 0.70 -5.73 -5.05
CA ASP A 272 1.18 -5.23 -3.75
C ASP A 272 0.75 -6.18 -2.63
N ASN A 273 1.71 -6.92 -2.07
CA ASN A 273 1.44 -7.98 -1.11
C ASN A 273 2.14 -7.79 0.26
N PRO A 274 1.82 -6.75 1.03
CA PRO A 274 2.41 -6.54 2.34
C PRO A 274 1.84 -7.44 3.44
N TYR A 275 0.71 -8.12 3.20
CA TYR A 275 -0.05 -8.83 4.22
C TYR A 275 -0.13 -10.35 4.02
N GLY A 276 0.30 -10.89 2.89
CA GLY A 276 0.08 -12.28 2.49
C GLY A 276 0.46 -13.31 3.56
N LEU A 277 1.56 -13.10 4.27
CA LEU A 277 2.03 -13.98 5.32
C LEU A 277 1.34 -13.79 6.68
N LEU A 278 0.48 -12.78 6.85
CA LEU A 278 -0.14 -12.45 8.14
C LEU A 278 -1.53 -13.05 8.34
N GLY A 279 -2.05 -13.77 7.35
CA GLY A 279 -3.32 -14.46 7.45
C GLY A 279 -3.38 -15.45 8.61
N PHE A 280 -4.49 -15.49 9.32
CA PHE A 280 -4.64 -16.34 10.51
C PHE A 280 -5.75 -17.37 10.37
N HIS A 281 -6.51 -17.39 9.29
CA HIS A 281 -7.55 -18.40 9.04
C HIS A 281 -7.08 -19.53 8.12
N SER A 282 -6.07 -19.29 7.29
CA SER A 282 -5.57 -20.24 6.29
C SER A 282 -4.06 -20.08 6.09
N ASP A 283 -3.48 -21.00 5.37
CA ASP A 283 -2.13 -20.85 4.84
C ASP A 283 -2.11 -19.76 3.76
N PRO A 284 -0.94 -19.13 3.52
CA PRO A 284 -0.79 -18.12 2.46
C PRO A 284 -1.24 -18.65 1.09
N LEU A 285 -1.99 -17.84 0.35
CA LEU A 285 -2.39 -18.18 -1.02
C LEU A 285 -1.24 -17.82 -1.98
N PRO A 286 -1.04 -18.61 -3.06
CA PRO A 286 -0.03 -18.29 -4.07
C PRO A 286 -0.28 -16.92 -4.70
N ALA A 287 0.76 -16.10 -4.78
CA ALA A 287 0.74 -14.79 -5.42
C ALA A 287 0.33 -14.88 -6.89
N ILE A 288 -0.23 -13.81 -7.47
CA ILE A 288 -0.53 -13.75 -8.90
C ILE A 288 0.76 -13.93 -9.73
N ALA A 289 1.88 -13.40 -9.23
CA ALA A 289 3.20 -13.56 -9.82
C ALA A 289 3.63 -15.02 -9.99
N SER A 290 3.14 -15.95 -9.17
CA SER A 290 3.42 -17.38 -9.31
C SER A 290 2.77 -18.01 -10.55
N TYR A 291 1.71 -17.42 -11.08
CA TYR A 291 1.00 -17.87 -12.28
C TYR A 291 1.49 -17.19 -13.57
N SER A 292 2.05 -15.97 -13.47
CA SER A 292 2.49 -15.18 -14.63
C SER A 292 3.70 -14.31 -14.27
N PRO A 293 4.88 -14.89 -14.05
CA PRO A 293 6.05 -14.14 -13.61
C PRO A 293 6.48 -13.05 -14.59
N GLU A 294 6.27 -13.25 -15.90
CA GLU A 294 6.60 -12.27 -16.93
C GLU A 294 5.59 -11.11 -17.06
N GLY A 295 4.40 -11.27 -16.48
CA GLY A 295 3.30 -10.28 -16.55
C GLY A 295 3.09 -9.50 -15.26
N VAL A 296 3.89 -9.75 -14.22
CA VAL A 296 3.68 -9.19 -12.88
C VAL A 296 4.95 -8.52 -12.35
N VAL A 297 4.78 -7.34 -11.78
CA VAL A 297 5.74 -6.75 -10.84
C VAL A 297 5.17 -6.95 -9.43
N TYR A 298 5.78 -7.85 -8.68
CA TYR A 298 5.40 -8.15 -7.30
C TYR A 298 6.11 -7.21 -6.34
N LEU A 299 5.37 -6.59 -5.44
CA LEU A 299 5.86 -5.69 -4.40
C LEU A 299 5.70 -6.33 -3.03
N GLY A 300 6.81 -6.45 -2.30
CA GLY A 300 6.82 -6.96 -0.95
C GLY A 300 7.41 -5.98 0.05
N SER A 301 7.19 -6.22 1.33
CA SER A 301 7.65 -5.31 2.39
C SER A 301 7.83 -6.01 3.73
N PHE A 302 8.93 -5.70 4.42
CA PHE A 302 9.13 -6.09 5.82
C PHE A 302 8.35 -5.22 6.83
N SER A 303 7.63 -4.20 6.35
CA SER A 303 6.93 -3.26 7.22
C SER A 303 5.84 -3.89 8.09
N LYS A 304 5.22 -4.99 7.64
CA LYS A 304 4.09 -5.61 8.36
C LYS A 304 4.49 -6.92 9.03
N MET A 305 5.40 -7.67 8.45
CA MET A 305 5.88 -8.96 8.97
C MET A 305 7.10 -8.81 9.91
N PHE A 306 7.75 -7.64 9.93
CA PHE A 306 8.88 -7.36 10.80
C PHE A 306 8.71 -5.99 11.48
N ALA A 307 9.27 -4.91 10.92
CA ALA A 307 9.15 -3.57 11.51
C ALA A 307 9.17 -2.47 10.44
N PRO A 308 8.18 -1.57 10.43
CA PRO A 308 8.09 -0.50 9.43
C PRO A 308 9.22 0.53 9.52
N GLY A 309 9.86 0.66 10.69
CA GLY A 309 10.95 1.62 10.93
C GLY A 309 12.22 1.33 10.14
N PHE A 310 12.45 0.08 9.72
CA PHE A 310 13.60 -0.29 8.90
C PHE A 310 13.52 0.24 7.48
N ARG A 311 12.30 0.53 6.99
CA ARG A 311 12.08 1.03 5.63
C ARG A 311 12.71 0.14 4.56
N ILE A 312 12.52 -1.17 4.63
CA ILE A 312 12.94 -2.15 3.62
C ILE A 312 11.72 -2.82 3.01
N GLY A 313 11.68 -2.82 1.69
CA GLY A 313 10.76 -3.55 0.84
C GLY A 313 11.49 -3.97 -0.42
N TRP A 314 10.77 -4.52 -1.38
CA TRP A 314 11.35 -4.96 -2.64
C TRP A 314 10.33 -4.94 -3.77
N ALA A 315 10.85 -4.93 -5.00
CA ALA A 315 10.14 -5.33 -6.20
C ALA A 315 10.80 -6.60 -6.75
N TYR A 316 10.00 -7.60 -7.10
CA TYR A 316 10.41 -8.73 -7.93
C TYR A 316 9.73 -8.55 -9.30
N ALA A 317 10.53 -8.52 -10.36
CA ALA A 317 10.05 -8.10 -11.67
C ALA A 317 10.79 -8.81 -12.80
N PRO A 318 10.17 -8.97 -13.98
CA PRO A 318 10.84 -9.45 -15.18
C PRO A 318 12.14 -8.70 -15.43
N HIS A 319 13.17 -9.40 -15.88
CA HIS A 319 14.55 -8.90 -16.01
C HIS A 319 14.66 -7.51 -16.67
N ALA A 320 13.92 -7.28 -17.76
CA ALA A 320 13.94 -5.99 -18.47
C ALA A 320 13.36 -4.84 -17.63
N ILE A 321 12.32 -5.11 -16.85
CA ILE A 321 11.71 -4.13 -15.95
C ILE A 321 12.64 -3.90 -14.75
N ARG A 322 13.18 -4.97 -14.16
CA ARG A 322 14.14 -4.90 -13.06
C ARG A 322 15.34 -4.02 -13.43
N ALA A 323 15.91 -4.19 -14.62
CA ALA A 323 17.04 -3.37 -15.06
C ALA A 323 16.71 -1.86 -15.08
N LYS A 324 15.49 -1.49 -15.46
CA LYS A 324 15.01 -0.10 -15.41
C LYS A 324 14.72 0.39 -14.00
N LEU A 325 14.17 -0.48 -13.14
CA LEU A 325 13.94 -0.16 -11.72
C LEU A 325 15.24 0.17 -10.99
N VAL A 326 16.31 -0.59 -11.24
CA VAL A 326 17.65 -0.30 -10.67
C VAL A 326 18.12 1.09 -11.05
N LEU A 327 18.07 1.45 -12.33
CA LEU A 327 18.49 2.77 -12.81
C LEU A 327 17.65 3.92 -12.21
N ALA A 328 16.34 3.73 -12.11
CA ALA A 328 15.47 4.71 -11.48
C ALA A 328 15.75 4.85 -9.97
N LEU A 329 15.99 3.74 -9.29
CA LEU A 329 16.35 3.71 -7.88
C LEU A 329 17.68 4.42 -7.61
N GLU A 330 18.71 4.12 -8.42
CA GLU A 330 20.01 4.78 -8.33
C GLU A 330 19.91 6.29 -8.57
N SER A 331 19.08 6.70 -9.51
CA SER A 331 18.81 8.12 -9.76
C SER A 331 18.11 8.79 -8.57
N ALA A 332 17.22 8.08 -7.87
CA ALA A 332 16.44 8.63 -6.78
C ALA A 332 17.20 8.72 -5.45
N ILE A 333 17.96 7.66 -5.08
CA ILE A 333 18.58 7.54 -3.75
C ILE A 333 19.97 6.90 -3.74
N LEU A 334 20.57 6.59 -4.89
CA LEU A 334 21.80 5.82 -5.08
C LEU A 334 21.66 4.35 -4.66
N CYS A 335 21.36 4.09 -3.41
CA CYS A 335 21.14 2.75 -2.88
C CYS A 335 20.27 2.80 -1.60
N PRO A 336 19.55 1.73 -1.25
CA PRO A 336 18.87 1.62 0.04
C PRO A 336 19.88 1.49 1.21
N SER A 337 19.43 1.79 2.43
CA SER A 337 20.26 1.72 3.64
C SER A 337 20.90 0.34 3.83
N MET A 338 22.23 0.27 3.80
CA MET A 338 22.97 -0.97 4.04
C MET A 338 22.77 -1.50 5.45
N VAL A 339 22.75 -0.62 6.46
CA VAL A 339 22.48 -1.01 7.85
C VAL A 339 21.13 -1.72 7.99
N GLY A 340 20.08 -1.17 7.36
CA GLY A 340 18.75 -1.77 7.37
C GLY A 340 18.72 -3.13 6.67
N GLN A 341 19.38 -3.23 5.51
CA GLN A 341 19.45 -4.47 4.75
C GLN A 341 20.20 -5.57 5.50
N MET A 342 21.37 -5.25 6.04
CA MET A 342 22.19 -6.22 6.78
C MET A 342 21.51 -6.66 8.09
N ALA A 343 20.82 -5.76 8.79
CA ALA A 343 20.09 -6.10 10.01
C ALA A 343 18.91 -7.06 9.73
N ILE A 344 18.18 -6.85 8.64
CA ILE A 344 17.09 -7.76 8.25
C ILE A 344 17.65 -9.10 7.78
N ALA A 345 18.73 -9.12 6.98
CA ALA A 345 19.35 -10.37 6.54
C ALA A 345 19.89 -11.19 7.71
N ASP A 346 20.56 -10.56 8.71
CA ASP A 346 20.99 -11.27 9.92
C ASP A 346 19.80 -11.82 10.70
N TYR A 347 18.69 -11.07 10.79
CA TYR A 347 17.46 -11.54 11.42
C TYR A 347 16.88 -12.76 10.69
N LEU A 348 16.74 -12.71 9.37
CA LEU A 348 16.20 -13.80 8.57
C LEU A 348 17.08 -15.06 8.63
N GLY A 349 18.41 -14.89 8.61
CA GLY A 349 19.36 -16.01 8.60
C GLY A 349 19.68 -16.59 9.98
N SER A 350 19.49 -15.82 11.07
CA SER A 350 19.92 -16.22 12.40
C SER A 350 18.78 -16.55 13.37
N TYR A 351 17.53 -16.18 13.04
CA TYR A 351 16.38 -16.36 13.93
C TYR A 351 15.23 -17.06 13.23
N ASP A 352 14.34 -17.68 14.02
CA ASP A 352 13.07 -18.23 13.54
C ASP A 352 12.08 -17.07 13.22
N TRP A 353 12.34 -16.37 12.12
CA TRP A 353 11.50 -15.26 11.66
C TRP A 353 10.07 -15.71 11.32
N TYR A 354 9.91 -16.92 10.76
CA TYR A 354 8.58 -17.42 10.43
C TYR A 354 7.77 -17.81 11.67
N GLY A 355 8.43 -18.31 12.73
CA GLY A 355 7.82 -18.48 14.06
C GLY A 355 7.35 -17.14 14.64
N GLN A 356 8.11 -16.06 14.42
CA GLN A 356 7.67 -14.71 14.81
C GLN A 356 6.43 -14.25 14.01
N VAL A 357 6.37 -14.52 12.71
CA VAL A 357 5.19 -14.26 11.88
C VAL A 357 3.97 -15.04 12.41
N LYS A 358 4.14 -16.32 12.80
CA LYS A 358 3.06 -17.11 13.45
C LYS A 358 2.58 -16.47 14.76
N THR A 359 3.49 -15.91 15.55
CA THR A 359 3.12 -15.15 16.77
C THR A 359 2.26 -13.93 16.43
N PHE A 360 2.63 -13.18 15.40
CA PHE A 360 1.81 -12.05 14.93
C PHE A 360 0.44 -12.50 14.42
N ARG A 361 0.37 -13.61 13.67
CA ARG A 361 -0.91 -14.19 13.20
C ARG A 361 -1.83 -14.49 14.38
N SER A 362 -1.34 -15.16 15.42
CA SER A 362 -2.15 -15.49 16.62
C SER A 362 -2.65 -14.22 17.32
N MET A 363 -1.80 -13.23 17.51
CA MET A 363 -2.18 -11.96 18.11
C MET A 363 -3.22 -11.18 17.26
N TYR A 364 -3.08 -11.19 15.93
CA TYR A 364 -4.05 -10.54 15.04
C TYR A 364 -5.38 -11.30 15.01
N ALA A 365 -5.37 -12.64 15.09
CA ALA A 365 -6.58 -13.45 15.23
C ALA A 365 -7.39 -13.07 16.48
N GLU A 366 -6.74 -12.92 17.63
CA GLU A 366 -7.39 -12.50 18.89
C GLU A 366 -8.03 -11.10 18.74
N ARG A 367 -7.33 -10.16 18.09
CA ARG A 367 -7.85 -8.80 17.87
C ARG A 367 -9.00 -8.77 16.89
N ALA A 368 -8.93 -9.54 15.80
CA ALA A 368 -10.00 -9.66 14.82
C ALA A 368 -11.25 -10.26 15.49
N HIS A 369 -11.08 -11.34 16.25
CA HIS A 369 -12.18 -11.94 17.00
C HIS A 369 -12.84 -10.96 17.97
N ALA A 370 -12.05 -10.25 18.76
CA ALA A 370 -12.56 -9.24 19.69
C ALA A 370 -13.35 -8.12 18.97
N MET A 371 -12.86 -7.67 17.80
CA MET A 371 -13.53 -6.65 16.99
C MET A 371 -14.85 -7.18 16.42
N LEU A 372 -14.85 -8.37 15.81
CA LEU A 372 -16.05 -8.96 15.21
C LEU A 372 -17.14 -9.20 16.26
N THR A 373 -16.77 -9.76 17.43
CA THR A 373 -17.71 -9.93 18.55
C THR A 373 -18.30 -8.60 19.01
N ALA A 374 -17.49 -7.54 19.11
CA ALA A 374 -17.97 -6.23 19.48
C ALA A 374 -18.90 -5.60 18.41
N LEU A 375 -18.61 -5.81 17.13
CA LEU A 375 -19.47 -5.36 16.04
C LEU A 375 -20.82 -6.07 16.07
N GLU A 376 -20.86 -7.38 16.31
CA GLU A 376 -22.10 -8.15 16.46
C GLU A 376 -22.92 -7.68 17.66
N GLU A 377 -22.29 -7.40 18.80
CA GLU A 377 -22.97 -6.95 20.02
C GLU A 377 -23.48 -5.51 19.91
N PHE A 378 -22.66 -4.60 19.39
CA PHE A 378 -22.96 -3.16 19.47
C PHE A 378 -23.46 -2.54 18.16
N MET A 379 -23.31 -3.22 17.02
CA MET A 379 -23.71 -2.73 15.71
C MET A 379 -24.50 -3.77 14.87
N PRO A 380 -25.52 -4.46 15.45
CA PRO A 380 -26.19 -5.58 14.79
C PRO A 380 -26.96 -5.20 13.51
N SER A 381 -27.21 -3.91 13.27
CA SER A 381 -27.87 -3.41 12.06
C SER A 381 -26.89 -3.04 10.93
N CYS A 382 -25.59 -3.17 11.15
CA CYS A 382 -24.55 -2.88 10.16
C CYS A 382 -24.06 -4.16 9.51
N SER A 383 -23.53 -4.03 8.30
CA SER A 383 -22.79 -5.10 7.60
C SER A 383 -21.32 -4.76 7.51
N TRP A 384 -20.47 -5.76 7.56
CA TRP A 384 -19.03 -5.64 7.41
C TRP A 384 -18.46 -6.84 6.68
N THR A 385 -17.28 -6.67 6.11
CA THR A 385 -16.48 -7.77 5.58
C THR A 385 -15.68 -8.42 6.72
N VAL A 386 -15.49 -9.73 6.64
CA VAL A 386 -14.61 -10.49 7.54
C VAL A 386 -13.31 -10.73 6.80
N PRO A 387 -12.19 -10.18 7.29
CA PRO A 387 -10.90 -10.32 6.62
C PRO A 387 -10.35 -11.75 6.70
#